data_ff7ac693a6f1074c9b633aa5ad13224b
#
_entry.id   ff7ac693a6f1074c9b633aa5ad13224b
#
_cell.length_a   1.000
_cell.length_b   1.000
_cell.length_c   1.000
_cell.angle_alpha   90.00
_cell.angle_beta   90.00
_cell.angle_gamma   90.00
#
_symmetry.space_group_name_H-M   'P 1'
#
loop_
_entity.id
_entity.type
_entity.pdbx_description
1 polymer ?
#
loop_
_entity_poly.entity_id
_entity_poly.type
_entity_poly.pdbx_seq_one_letter_code
_entity_poly.pdbx_strand_id
1 'polypeptide(L)'
;EWIPVIKTRINRVTRNRDFIVQHLQSVSWNNCYGAAHLYIPSNNDADKGLPVVLLACGHGNNGKLYPAYRKMAEYLASSGIAVLVPDNIGQGERHFMGHYSAPGVFECGLTVQGLIVMETIGWLNWIRKQRNFNIEKIAVCGNSGGGALGLFLASVVPEKFSVLISSGYPSTFEYVARKEKRHCHCNIVPGIIGKVEMWQVLGCFAPKPMYLLQGKSDEFFPVDIFYRVCRQVGDVYHESKVSVNFKADVFNGTHDWDDTRILGIAQYLCRQFDTFCKQWDEFMGSTRLIASDCYDKWPINALDINKLAEQISGNKIKANKLRDVFPPFHIPIEKSEVNYRLPRGDCGEIFAQFNAFLGL
;
A
#
# COMPACT_ATOMS: atom_id res chain seq x y z
N GLU A 1 -7.69 -12.09 17.17
CA GLU A 1 -8.05 -10.81 16.52
C GLU A 1 -7.54 -10.80 15.07
N TRP A 2 -8.43 -10.49 14.12
CA TRP A 2 -8.06 -10.41 12.70
C TRP A 2 -7.13 -9.22 12.43
N ILE A 3 -7.49 -8.03 12.92
CA ILE A 3 -6.64 -6.84 12.82
C ILE A 3 -5.66 -6.83 14.01
N PRO A 4 -4.34 -6.88 13.76
CA PRO A 4 -3.38 -6.95 14.85
C PRO A 4 -3.20 -5.61 15.57
N VAL A 5 -2.88 -5.67 16.83
CA VAL A 5 -2.37 -4.52 17.59
C VAL A 5 -0.87 -4.44 17.42
N ILE A 6 -0.40 -3.47 16.63
CA ILE A 6 1.04 -3.28 16.42
C ILE A 6 1.71 -2.80 17.71
N LYS A 7 2.69 -3.57 18.16
CA LYS A 7 3.60 -3.19 19.24
C LYS A 7 4.97 -2.86 18.63
N THR A 8 5.57 -1.76 19.05
CA THR A 8 6.85 -1.32 18.49
C THR A 8 7.90 -1.13 19.57
N ARG A 9 9.16 -1.34 19.18
CA ARG A 9 10.34 -0.99 19.94
C ARG A 9 11.31 -0.25 19.02
N ILE A 10 11.85 0.88 19.47
CA ILE A 10 12.92 1.58 18.76
C ILE A 10 14.23 0.81 19.02
N ASN A 11 14.82 0.27 17.96
CA ASN A 11 16.13 -0.39 18.02
C ASN A 11 17.27 0.61 17.89
N ARG A 12 17.11 1.57 16.98
CA ARG A 12 18.13 2.58 16.67
C ARG A 12 17.46 3.89 16.30
N VAL A 13 18.16 5.00 16.52
CA VAL A 13 17.80 6.33 16.03
C VAL A 13 18.99 6.88 15.26
N THR A 14 18.78 7.28 14.02
CA THR A 14 19.75 8.04 13.23
C THR A 14 19.23 9.46 13.01
N ARG A 15 20.16 10.44 12.94
CA ARG A 15 19.81 11.86 12.89
C ARG A 15 20.36 12.48 11.63
N ASN A 16 19.54 13.29 10.98
CA ASN A 16 19.92 14.21 9.93
C ASN A 16 19.64 15.64 10.42
N ARG A 17 20.08 16.63 9.67
CA ARG A 17 19.78 18.03 9.93
C ARG A 17 18.27 18.30 9.98
N ASP A 18 17.53 17.78 9.04
CA ASP A 18 16.11 18.12 8.79
C ASP A 18 15.14 17.10 9.40
N PHE A 19 15.61 15.89 9.75
CA PHE A 19 14.75 14.81 10.28
C PHE A 19 15.56 13.81 11.11
N ILE A 20 14.83 13.00 11.87
CA ILE A 20 15.37 11.79 12.52
C ILE A 20 14.70 10.55 11.92
N VAL A 21 15.42 9.42 11.93
CA VAL A 21 14.87 8.12 11.56
C VAL A 21 14.89 7.20 12.76
N GLN A 22 13.73 6.75 13.20
CA GLN A 22 13.58 5.68 14.18
C GLN A 22 13.48 4.34 13.45
N HIS A 23 14.40 3.42 13.76
CA HIS A 23 14.41 2.05 13.25
C HIS A 23 13.54 1.21 14.19
N LEU A 24 12.34 0.86 13.73
CA LEU A 24 11.34 0.18 14.54
C LEU A 24 11.37 -1.32 14.30
N GLN A 25 11.54 -2.07 15.37
CA GLN A 25 11.14 -3.47 15.44
C GLN A 25 9.68 -3.52 15.85
N SER A 26 8.89 -4.37 15.20
CA SER A 26 7.46 -4.49 15.49
C SER A 26 7.02 -5.94 15.68
N VAL A 27 5.90 -6.10 16.38
CA VAL A 27 5.16 -7.36 16.46
C VAL A 27 3.72 -7.04 16.15
N SER A 28 3.15 -7.74 15.15
CA SER A 28 1.75 -7.63 14.79
C SER A 28 0.91 -8.72 15.48
N TRP A 29 0.83 -9.91 14.92
CA TRP A 29 0.29 -11.09 15.60
C TRP A 29 1.38 -11.75 16.44
N ASN A 30 0.99 -12.71 17.30
CA ASN A 30 1.96 -13.42 18.13
C ASN A 30 3.08 -14.04 17.27
N ASN A 31 4.34 -13.77 17.59
CA ASN A 31 5.54 -14.18 16.86
C ASN A 31 5.61 -13.71 15.38
N CYS A 32 4.72 -12.83 14.94
CA CYS A 32 4.80 -12.18 13.64
C CYS A 32 5.57 -10.86 13.78
N TYR A 33 6.85 -10.93 13.58
CA TYR A 33 7.75 -9.79 13.72
C TYR A 33 7.81 -8.98 12.43
N GLY A 34 8.01 -7.67 12.56
CA GLY A 34 8.10 -6.73 11.45
C GLY A 34 9.17 -5.67 11.68
N ALA A 35 9.51 -4.96 10.62
CA ALA A 35 10.47 -3.87 10.62
C ALA A 35 9.87 -2.65 9.92
N ALA A 36 10.12 -1.46 10.45
CA ALA A 36 9.69 -0.21 9.83
C ALA A 36 10.71 0.91 10.09
N HIS A 37 10.81 1.86 9.18
CA HIS A 37 11.45 3.14 9.43
C HIS A 37 10.38 4.21 9.65
N LEU A 38 10.55 5.00 10.71
CA LEU A 38 9.75 6.18 10.97
C LEU A 38 10.63 7.42 10.84
N TYR A 39 10.40 8.19 9.78
CA TYR A 39 11.04 9.46 9.54
C TYR A 39 10.21 10.56 10.21
N ILE A 40 10.85 11.37 11.06
CA ILE A 40 10.19 12.44 11.83
C ILE A 40 10.91 13.75 11.54
N PRO A 41 10.23 14.80 11.06
CA PRO A 41 10.79 16.14 10.90
C PRO A 41 11.47 16.64 12.18
N SER A 42 12.66 17.27 12.06
CA SER A 42 13.36 17.84 13.23
C SER A 42 12.66 19.08 13.77
N ASN A 43 12.07 19.88 12.87
CA ASN A 43 11.30 21.08 13.21
C ASN A 43 9.82 20.71 13.20
N ASN A 44 9.23 20.44 14.35
CA ASN A 44 7.83 20.15 14.50
C ASN A 44 7.17 21.17 15.44
N ASP A 45 6.01 21.64 15.06
CA ASP A 45 5.11 22.37 15.95
C ASP A 45 4.32 21.32 16.74
N ALA A 46 4.74 21.11 17.98
CA ALA A 46 4.18 20.06 18.82
C ALA A 46 2.66 20.23 19.06
N ASP A 47 2.15 21.46 18.95
CA ASP A 47 0.75 21.77 19.24
C ASP A 47 -0.21 21.38 18.12
N LYS A 48 0.28 21.34 16.86
CA LYS A 48 -0.56 21.01 15.68
C LYS A 48 -0.55 19.56 15.29
N GLY A 49 0.38 18.76 15.79
CA GLY A 49 0.64 17.40 15.35
C GLY A 49 1.14 17.32 13.90
N LEU A 50 2.01 16.36 13.60
CA LEU A 50 2.58 16.17 12.27
C LEU A 50 1.60 15.47 11.33
N PRO A 51 1.46 15.90 10.07
CA PRO A 51 0.88 15.07 9.03
C PRO A 51 1.74 13.82 8.82
N VAL A 52 1.12 12.71 8.44
CA VAL A 52 1.81 11.42 8.32
C VAL A 52 1.51 10.76 6.98
N VAL A 53 2.53 10.24 6.34
CA VAL A 53 2.41 9.33 5.19
C VAL A 53 2.75 7.92 5.62
N LEU A 54 1.84 6.97 5.43
CA LEU A 54 2.16 5.56 5.38
C LEU A 54 2.63 5.26 3.96
N LEU A 55 3.94 5.06 3.80
CA LEU A 55 4.57 4.77 2.53
C LEU A 55 4.66 3.25 2.33
N ALA A 56 3.80 2.74 1.46
CA ALA A 56 3.70 1.32 1.14
C ALA A 56 4.68 0.96 0.02
N CYS A 57 5.65 0.10 0.33
CA CYS A 57 6.65 -0.35 -0.63
C CYS A 57 6.05 -1.37 -1.62
N GLY A 58 6.47 -1.29 -2.89
CA GLY A 58 6.26 -2.32 -3.88
C GLY A 58 7.13 -3.56 -3.64
N HIS A 59 7.03 -4.54 -4.54
CA HIS A 59 7.79 -5.77 -4.43
C HIS A 59 9.30 -5.52 -4.58
N GLY A 60 10.08 -6.13 -3.70
CA GLY A 60 11.54 -6.10 -3.75
C GLY A 60 12.20 -6.56 -2.45
N ASN A 61 13.39 -7.13 -2.57
CA ASN A 61 14.15 -7.58 -1.42
C ASN A 61 14.64 -6.43 -0.53
N ASN A 62 14.68 -5.20 -1.07
CA ASN A 62 15.14 -4.04 -0.34
C ASN A 62 14.03 -3.38 0.51
N GLY A 63 12.73 -3.63 0.20
CA GLY A 63 11.62 -3.07 0.96
C GLY A 63 11.77 -1.58 1.24
N LYS A 64 11.70 -1.17 2.50
CA LYS A 64 11.88 0.21 2.95
C LYS A 64 13.27 0.81 2.65
N LEU A 65 14.27 -0.02 2.35
CA LEU A 65 15.62 0.43 1.99
C LEU A 65 15.77 0.71 0.49
N TYR A 66 14.75 0.43 -0.31
CA TYR A 66 14.79 0.72 -1.73
C TYR A 66 15.02 2.22 -1.99
N PRO A 67 15.98 2.58 -2.87
CA PRO A 67 16.43 3.98 -3.00
C PRO A 67 15.33 5.00 -3.24
N ALA A 68 14.34 4.67 -4.10
CA ALA A 68 13.25 5.59 -4.41
C ALA A 68 12.32 5.83 -3.19
N TYR A 69 11.97 4.78 -2.43
CA TYR A 69 11.13 4.92 -1.23
C TYR A 69 11.87 5.68 -0.12
N ARG A 70 13.15 5.38 0.06
CA ARG A 70 13.99 6.13 1.01
C ARG A 70 14.08 7.60 0.63
N LYS A 71 14.36 7.91 -0.65
CA LYS A 71 14.43 9.30 -1.14
C LYS A 71 13.10 10.04 -0.92
N MET A 72 11.98 9.39 -1.23
CA MET A 72 10.64 9.94 -0.97
C MET A 72 10.44 10.23 0.52
N ALA A 73 10.77 9.28 1.40
CA ALA A 73 10.60 9.44 2.84
C ALA A 73 11.48 10.57 3.40
N GLU A 74 12.75 10.65 2.98
CA GLU A 74 13.68 11.71 3.36
C GLU A 74 13.18 13.08 2.89
N TYR A 75 12.67 13.17 1.65
CA TYR A 75 12.18 14.42 1.08
C TYR A 75 10.91 14.92 1.80
N LEU A 76 9.95 14.04 2.04
CA LEU A 76 8.74 14.36 2.78
C LEU A 76 9.05 14.77 4.22
N ALA A 77 9.95 14.07 4.89
CA ALA A 77 10.36 14.42 6.25
C ALA A 77 11.09 15.78 6.30
N SER A 78 11.91 16.07 5.30
CA SER A 78 12.54 17.40 5.15
C SER A 78 11.53 18.52 4.82
N SER A 79 10.34 18.15 4.38
CA SER A 79 9.20 19.04 4.07
C SER A 79 8.14 19.08 5.18
N GLY A 80 8.47 18.62 6.39
CA GLY A 80 7.57 18.72 7.54
C GLY A 80 6.49 17.63 7.65
N ILE A 81 6.60 16.54 6.88
CA ILE A 81 5.65 15.42 6.88
C ILE A 81 6.33 14.18 7.46
N ALA A 82 5.82 13.61 8.54
CA ALA A 82 6.30 12.34 9.04
C ALA A 82 6.01 11.19 8.07
N VAL A 83 6.92 10.22 7.97
CA VAL A 83 6.73 9.08 7.06
C VAL A 83 7.00 7.77 7.77
N LEU A 84 6.01 6.90 7.82
CA LEU A 84 6.15 5.52 8.28
C LEU A 84 6.30 4.60 7.07
N VAL A 85 7.39 3.85 7.03
CA VAL A 85 7.72 2.92 5.94
C VAL A 85 7.89 1.52 6.52
N PRO A 86 6.82 0.73 6.65
CA PRO A 86 6.93 -0.66 7.09
C PRO A 86 7.36 -1.57 5.93
N ASP A 87 8.13 -2.60 6.22
CA ASP A 87 8.28 -3.73 5.30
C ASP A 87 6.99 -4.57 5.32
N ASN A 88 6.40 -4.78 4.17
CA ASN A 88 5.25 -5.68 4.02
C ASN A 88 5.63 -7.13 4.37
N ILE A 89 4.64 -7.95 4.70
CA ILE A 89 4.83 -9.39 4.93
C ILE A 89 5.58 -10.00 3.74
N GLY A 90 6.71 -10.63 4.01
CA GLY A 90 7.57 -11.30 3.04
C GLY A 90 8.35 -10.36 2.10
N GLN A 91 8.51 -9.09 2.45
CA GLN A 91 9.29 -8.09 1.71
C GLN A 91 10.38 -7.47 2.60
N GLY A 92 11.39 -6.88 1.97
CA GLY A 92 12.48 -6.21 2.68
C GLY A 92 13.19 -7.14 3.67
N GLU A 93 13.41 -6.69 4.89
CA GLU A 93 14.00 -7.51 5.95
C GLU A 93 13.21 -8.78 6.25
N ARG A 94 11.90 -8.80 5.96
CA ARG A 94 10.98 -9.92 6.23
C ARG A 94 10.90 -10.93 5.08
N HIS A 95 11.82 -10.88 4.09
CA HIS A 95 11.78 -11.77 2.91
C HIS A 95 11.74 -13.25 3.27
N PHE A 96 12.29 -13.64 4.44
CA PHE A 96 12.27 -15.02 4.95
C PHE A 96 10.84 -15.55 5.18
N MET A 97 9.85 -14.69 5.39
CA MET A 97 8.46 -15.12 5.62
C MET A 97 7.83 -15.79 4.40
N GLY A 98 8.36 -15.53 3.19
CA GLY A 98 7.78 -16.00 1.95
C GLY A 98 6.56 -15.16 1.52
N HIS A 99 6.58 -14.68 0.29
CA HIS A 99 5.50 -13.80 -0.22
C HIS A 99 5.08 -14.21 -1.63
N TYR A 100 6.08 -14.57 -2.44
CA TYR A 100 5.85 -14.83 -3.86
C TYR A 100 5.10 -16.15 -4.13
N SER A 101 5.22 -17.11 -3.25
CA SER A 101 4.55 -18.41 -3.36
C SER A 101 4.08 -18.87 -1.98
N ALA A 102 2.82 -18.64 -1.68
CA ALA A 102 2.19 -19.00 -0.41
C ALA A 102 0.81 -19.66 -0.65
N PRO A 103 0.74 -20.83 -1.31
CA PRO A 103 -0.52 -21.49 -1.62
C PRO A 103 -1.31 -21.89 -0.37
N GLY A 104 -0.62 -22.23 0.71
CA GLY A 104 -1.24 -22.62 1.97
C GLY A 104 -2.06 -21.52 2.63
N VAL A 105 -1.75 -20.25 2.36
CA VAL A 105 -2.56 -19.12 2.87
C VAL A 105 -4.01 -19.23 2.35
N PHE A 106 -4.18 -19.60 1.07
CA PHE A 106 -5.52 -19.77 0.48
C PHE A 106 -6.24 -21.00 1.03
N GLU A 107 -5.50 -22.08 1.34
CA GLU A 107 -6.09 -23.26 1.99
C GLU A 107 -6.67 -22.91 3.38
N CYS A 108 -6.07 -21.94 4.05
CA CYS A 108 -6.56 -21.40 5.32
C CYS A 108 -7.77 -20.46 5.17
N GLY A 109 -8.29 -20.26 3.96
CA GLY A 109 -9.37 -19.30 3.69
C GLY A 109 -8.93 -17.84 3.73
N LEU A 110 -7.61 -17.58 3.67
CA LEU A 110 -7.02 -16.25 3.68
C LEU A 110 -6.42 -15.92 2.31
N THR A 111 -6.05 -14.66 2.11
CA THR A 111 -5.24 -14.23 0.96
C THR A 111 -3.97 -13.54 1.44
N VAL A 112 -2.91 -13.60 0.64
CA VAL A 112 -1.67 -12.85 0.95
C VAL A 112 -1.95 -11.35 1.04
N GLN A 113 -2.79 -10.83 0.13
CA GLN A 113 -3.21 -9.43 0.16
C GLN A 113 -4.02 -9.10 1.43
N GLY A 114 -4.92 -9.99 1.84
CA GLY A 114 -5.71 -9.83 3.07
C GLY A 114 -4.83 -9.71 4.31
N LEU A 115 -3.81 -10.57 4.44
CA LEU A 115 -2.84 -10.47 5.54
C LEU A 115 -2.09 -9.13 5.55
N ILE A 116 -1.67 -8.65 4.38
CA ILE A 116 -0.98 -7.36 4.23
C ILE A 116 -1.92 -6.20 4.59
N VAL A 117 -3.16 -6.23 4.12
CA VAL A 117 -4.19 -5.23 4.43
C VAL A 117 -4.48 -5.18 5.93
N MET A 118 -4.71 -6.34 6.56
CA MET A 118 -4.98 -6.42 8.01
C MET A 118 -3.82 -5.85 8.84
N GLU A 119 -2.58 -6.20 8.51
CA GLU A 119 -1.39 -5.65 9.19
C GLU A 119 -1.27 -4.14 8.98
N THR A 120 -1.57 -3.66 7.77
CA THR A 120 -1.51 -2.22 7.46
C THR A 120 -2.60 -1.43 8.19
N ILE A 121 -3.79 -2.00 8.35
CA ILE A 121 -4.82 -1.41 9.21
C ILE A 121 -4.31 -1.31 10.66
N GLY A 122 -3.60 -2.34 11.14
CA GLY A 122 -2.89 -2.29 12.42
C GLY A 122 -1.91 -1.11 12.51
N TRP A 123 -1.12 -0.86 11.47
CA TRP A 123 -0.22 0.29 11.38
C TRP A 123 -0.96 1.64 11.35
N LEU A 124 -2.06 1.74 10.61
CA LEU A 124 -2.90 2.95 10.62
C LEU A 124 -3.49 3.20 12.02
N ASN A 125 -3.94 2.15 12.70
CA ASN A 125 -4.40 2.25 14.09
C ASN A 125 -3.26 2.66 15.03
N TRP A 126 -2.05 2.18 14.80
CA TRP A 126 -0.87 2.58 15.57
C TRP A 126 -0.55 4.07 15.37
N ILE A 127 -0.52 4.57 14.12
CA ILE A 127 -0.35 5.99 13.80
C ILE A 127 -1.37 6.84 14.57
N ARG A 128 -2.65 6.48 14.49
CA ARG A 128 -3.75 7.23 15.13
C ARG A 128 -3.68 7.30 16.66
N LYS A 129 -2.91 6.43 17.29
CA LYS A 129 -2.65 6.44 18.74
C LYS A 129 -1.45 7.30 19.14
N GLN A 130 -0.63 7.76 18.21
CA GLN A 130 0.52 8.60 18.53
C GLN A 130 0.08 10.06 18.70
N ARG A 131 0.41 10.66 19.86
CA ARG A 131 -0.01 12.03 20.20
C ARG A 131 0.61 13.13 19.34
N ASN A 132 1.78 12.85 18.75
CA ASN A 132 2.53 13.79 17.91
C ASN A 132 2.07 13.80 16.45
N PHE A 133 1.07 12.99 16.06
CA PHE A 133 0.55 12.93 14.72
C PHE A 133 -0.86 13.52 14.62
N ASN A 134 -1.12 14.20 13.52
CA ASN A 134 -2.44 14.72 13.19
C ASN A 134 -3.26 13.63 12.50
N ILE A 135 -4.28 13.11 13.19
CA ILE A 135 -5.10 12.00 12.68
C ILE A 135 -6.00 12.38 11.50
N GLU A 136 -6.20 13.68 11.25
CA GLU A 136 -6.95 14.18 10.10
C GLU A 136 -6.06 14.33 8.85
N LYS A 137 -4.73 14.30 9.02
CA LYS A 137 -3.74 14.48 7.96
C LYS A 137 -2.90 13.18 7.79
N ILE A 138 -3.55 12.08 7.48
CA ILE A 138 -2.90 10.79 7.18
C ILE A 138 -3.07 10.49 5.70
N ALA A 139 -1.96 10.19 4.99
CA ALA A 139 -2.00 9.68 3.62
C ALA A 139 -1.50 8.24 3.53
N VAL A 140 -2.03 7.50 2.57
CA VAL A 140 -1.45 6.25 2.08
C VAL A 140 -0.87 6.50 0.71
N CYS A 141 0.41 6.17 0.53
CA CYS A 141 1.13 6.38 -0.73
C CYS A 141 1.93 5.12 -1.07
N GLY A 142 1.85 4.64 -2.31
CA GLY A 142 2.63 3.48 -2.71
C GLY A 142 2.75 3.27 -4.20
N ASN A 143 3.78 2.49 -4.60
CA ASN A 143 4.03 2.09 -5.97
C ASN A 143 3.90 0.58 -6.12
N SER A 144 3.43 0.10 -7.28
CA SER A 144 3.35 -1.34 -7.58
C SER A 144 2.51 -2.09 -6.53
N GLY A 145 3.11 -3.07 -5.81
CA GLY A 145 2.46 -3.73 -4.69
C GLY A 145 1.98 -2.79 -3.59
N GLY A 146 2.68 -1.66 -3.38
CA GLY A 146 2.23 -0.59 -2.48
C GLY A 146 1.04 0.18 -3.04
N GLY A 147 0.97 0.35 -4.37
CA GLY A 147 -0.21 0.90 -5.05
C GLY A 147 -1.41 -0.02 -4.94
N ALA A 148 -1.21 -1.35 -5.05
CA ALA A 148 -2.22 -2.36 -4.78
C ALA A 148 -2.78 -2.27 -3.36
N LEU A 149 -1.88 -2.16 -2.37
CA LEU A 149 -2.29 -2.00 -0.98
C LEU A 149 -3.16 -0.78 -0.77
N GLY A 150 -2.76 0.38 -1.34
CA GLY A 150 -3.54 1.60 -1.30
C GLY A 150 -4.94 1.44 -1.91
N LEU A 151 -5.05 0.73 -3.05
CA LEU A 151 -6.32 0.42 -3.70
C LEU A 151 -7.26 -0.35 -2.75
N PHE A 152 -6.78 -1.41 -2.09
CA PHE A 152 -7.61 -2.18 -1.17
C PHE A 152 -7.99 -1.40 0.09
N LEU A 153 -7.07 -0.63 0.66
CA LEU A 153 -7.36 0.22 1.82
C LEU A 153 -8.41 1.29 1.51
N ALA A 154 -8.44 1.80 0.26
CA ALA A 154 -9.44 2.79 -0.18
C ALA A 154 -10.88 2.30 -0.07
N SER A 155 -11.10 1.00 -0.13
CA SER A 155 -12.43 0.40 0.00
C SER A 155 -12.69 -0.18 1.40
N VAL A 156 -11.65 -0.71 2.07
CA VAL A 156 -11.85 -1.42 3.36
C VAL A 156 -11.91 -0.49 4.55
N VAL A 157 -11.07 0.56 4.57
CA VAL A 157 -10.98 1.51 5.69
C VAL A 157 -10.76 2.96 5.22
N PRO A 158 -11.60 3.47 4.30
CA PRO A 158 -11.41 4.81 3.76
C PRO A 158 -11.46 5.90 4.84
N GLU A 159 -12.11 5.66 5.96
CA GLU A 159 -12.23 6.61 7.07
C GLU A 159 -10.92 6.80 7.85
N LYS A 160 -9.95 5.88 7.71
CA LYS A 160 -8.71 5.93 8.51
C LYS A 160 -7.64 6.86 7.95
N PHE A 161 -7.79 7.33 6.72
CA PHE A 161 -6.83 8.24 6.09
C PHE A 161 -7.53 9.24 5.17
N SER A 162 -6.86 10.36 4.91
CA SER A 162 -7.45 11.50 4.22
C SER A 162 -7.00 11.67 2.78
N VAL A 163 -5.88 11.06 2.36
CA VAL A 163 -5.31 11.18 1.01
C VAL A 163 -4.83 9.81 0.53
N LEU A 164 -5.16 9.46 -0.72
CA LEU A 164 -4.66 8.25 -1.39
C LEU A 164 -3.75 8.60 -2.56
N ILE A 165 -2.58 7.96 -2.63
CA ILE A 165 -1.72 7.99 -3.81
C ILE A 165 -1.39 6.56 -4.22
N SER A 166 -1.81 6.15 -5.43
CA SER A 166 -1.51 4.84 -6.00
C SER A 166 -0.79 5.00 -7.33
N SER A 167 0.40 4.43 -7.41
CA SER A 167 1.27 4.49 -8.59
C SER A 167 1.61 3.10 -9.09
N GLY A 168 1.69 2.93 -10.42
CA GLY A 168 2.19 1.71 -11.04
C GLY A 168 1.38 0.44 -10.75
N TYR A 169 0.07 0.58 -10.46
CA TYR A 169 -0.83 -0.54 -10.23
C TYR A 169 -2.26 -0.33 -10.78
N PRO A 170 -2.86 0.87 -10.76
CA PRO A 170 -4.21 1.04 -11.26
C PRO A 170 -4.39 0.46 -12.66
N SER A 171 -5.17 -0.63 -12.77
CA SER A 171 -5.37 -1.46 -13.96
C SER A 171 -6.74 -2.15 -13.87
N THR A 172 -6.87 -3.37 -14.37
CA THR A 172 -8.08 -4.20 -14.16
C THR A 172 -7.70 -5.52 -13.51
N PHE A 173 -8.62 -6.09 -12.73
CA PHE A 173 -8.41 -7.43 -12.15
C PHE A 173 -8.26 -8.49 -13.24
N GLU A 174 -8.98 -8.34 -14.35
CA GLU A 174 -8.86 -9.21 -15.51
C GLU A 174 -7.46 -9.17 -16.11
N TYR A 175 -6.89 -7.97 -16.32
CA TYR A 175 -5.53 -7.83 -16.83
C TYR A 175 -4.51 -8.51 -15.92
N VAL A 176 -4.60 -8.27 -14.61
CA VAL A 176 -3.71 -8.89 -13.64
C VAL A 176 -3.79 -10.42 -13.67
N ALA A 177 -5.00 -10.97 -13.80
CA ALA A 177 -5.21 -12.42 -13.84
C ALA A 177 -4.75 -13.07 -15.15
N ARG A 178 -4.88 -12.37 -16.28
CA ARG A 178 -4.49 -12.87 -17.63
C ARG A 178 -3.03 -12.69 -17.99
N LYS A 179 -2.28 -11.93 -17.19
CA LYS A 179 -0.91 -11.59 -17.52
C LYS A 179 -0.02 -12.83 -17.58
N GLU A 180 0.73 -12.98 -18.67
CA GLU A 180 1.62 -14.12 -18.92
C GLU A 180 2.74 -14.22 -17.88
N LYS A 181 3.32 -13.09 -17.49
CA LYS A 181 4.30 -13.03 -16.41
C LYS A 181 3.57 -13.13 -15.07
N ARG A 182 3.82 -14.20 -14.34
CA ARG A 182 3.21 -14.43 -13.02
C ARG A 182 3.49 -13.27 -12.07
N HIS A 183 2.43 -12.70 -11.54
CA HIS A 183 2.50 -11.88 -10.33
C HIS A 183 2.68 -12.79 -9.11
N CYS A 184 3.10 -12.20 -7.99
CA CYS A 184 3.11 -12.92 -6.72
C CYS A 184 1.68 -13.23 -6.25
N HIS A 185 1.54 -14.10 -5.28
CA HIS A 185 0.25 -14.52 -4.75
C HIS A 185 -0.57 -13.39 -4.10
N CYS A 186 0.04 -12.26 -3.75
CA CYS A 186 -0.70 -11.09 -3.25
C CYS A 186 -1.63 -10.44 -4.29
N ASN A 187 -1.45 -10.75 -5.58
CA ASN A 187 -2.36 -10.30 -6.63
C ASN A 187 -3.55 -11.23 -6.86
N ILE A 188 -3.62 -12.35 -6.14
CA ILE A 188 -4.70 -13.31 -6.26
C ILE A 188 -5.77 -12.98 -5.22
N VAL A 189 -6.92 -12.51 -5.70
CA VAL A 189 -8.14 -12.34 -4.93
C VAL A 189 -9.20 -13.27 -5.52
N PRO A 190 -9.43 -14.45 -4.91
CA PRO A 190 -10.33 -15.45 -5.47
C PRO A 190 -11.74 -14.91 -5.66
N GLY A 191 -12.32 -15.16 -6.84
CA GLY A 191 -13.69 -14.83 -7.17
C GLY A 191 -13.98 -13.34 -7.45
N ILE A 192 -12.99 -12.46 -7.48
CA ILE A 192 -13.20 -11.02 -7.70
C ILE A 192 -13.54 -10.68 -9.17
N ILE A 193 -12.99 -11.45 -10.13
CA ILE A 193 -13.19 -11.20 -11.57
C ILE A 193 -14.66 -11.33 -11.93
N GLY A 194 -15.18 -10.33 -12.66
CA GLY A 194 -16.57 -10.26 -13.07
C GLY A 194 -17.55 -9.83 -11.96
N LYS A 195 -17.06 -9.57 -10.75
CA LYS A 195 -17.88 -9.10 -9.63
C LYS A 195 -17.65 -7.62 -9.33
N VAL A 196 -16.38 -7.21 -9.30
CA VAL A 196 -16.00 -5.83 -9.06
C VAL A 196 -14.74 -5.49 -9.86
N GLU A 197 -14.60 -4.25 -10.27
CA GLU A 197 -13.43 -3.74 -11.00
C GLU A 197 -12.61 -2.77 -10.14
N MET A 198 -11.31 -2.62 -10.47
CA MET A 198 -10.41 -1.75 -9.70
C MET A 198 -10.89 -0.30 -9.63
N TRP A 199 -11.51 0.21 -10.70
CA TRP A 199 -12.06 1.58 -10.70
C TRP A 199 -13.20 1.75 -9.69
N GLN A 200 -14.02 0.71 -9.46
CA GLN A 200 -15.09 0.74 -8.46
C GLN A 200 -14.50 0.77 -7.05
N VAL A 201 -13.48 -0.07 -6.80
CA VAL A 201 -12.76 -0.10 -5.53
C VAL A 201 -12.10 1.25 -5.22
N LEU A 202 -11.42 1.86 -6.22
CA LEU A 202 -10.85 3.20 -6.09
C LEU A 202 -11.93 4.27 -5.90
N GLY A 203 -13.04 4.17 -6.63
CA GLY A 203 -14.18 5.08 -6.53
C GLY A 203 -14.79 5.17 -5.14
N CYS A 204 -14.70 4.10 -4.33
CA CYS A 204 -15.15 4.09 -2.93
C CYS A 204 -14.41 5.13 -2.05
N PHE A 205 -13.27 5.65 -2.48
CA PHE A 205 -12.52 6.66 -1.75
C PHE A 205 -13.08 8.09 -1.93
N ALA A 206 -13.89 8.33 -2.94
CA ALA A 206 -14.56 9.62 -3.10
C ALA A 206 -15.40 9.94 -1.84
N PRO A 207 -15.45 11.20 -1.39
CA PRO A 207 -14.97 12.43 -2.04
C PRO A 207 -13.53 12.85 -1.69
N LYS A 208 -12.75 11.99 -1.05
CA LYS A 208 -11.42 12.33 -0.52
C LYS A 208 -10.38 12.49 -1.63
N PRO A 209 -9.33 13.31 -1.42
CA PRO A 209 -8.26 13.51 -2.38
C PRO A 209 -7.56 12.22 -2.80
N MET A 210 -7.51 11.98 -4.12
CA MET A 210 -6.85 10.85 -4.74
C MET A 210 -5.91 11.29 -5.86
N TYR A 211 -4.73 10.69 -5.92
CA TYR A 211 -3.79 10.89 -7.01
C TYR A 211 -3.31 9.56 -7.58
N LEU A 212 -3.64 9.28 -8.83
CA LEU A 212 -3.21 8.09 -9.55
C LEU A 212 -2.07 8.42 -10.51
N LEU A 213 -1.05 7.54 -10.59
CA LEU A 213 0.13 7.77 -11.38
C LEU A 213 0.56 6.53 -12.15
N GLN A 214 1.06 6.74 -13.38
CA GLN A 214 1.56 5.67 -14.22
C GLN A 214 2.79 6.11 -15.02
N GLY A 215 3.73 5.19 -15.27
CA GLY A 215 4.80 5.37 -16.24
C GLY A 215 4.29 5.15 -17.65
N LYS A 216 4.67 6.02 -18.60
CA LYS A 216 4.28 5.87 -20.02
C LYS A 216 4.81 4.57 -20.62
N SER A 217 5.99 4.14 -20.18
CA SER A 217 6.68 2.93 -20.65
C SER A 217 6.73 1.87 -19.55
N ASP A 218 5.68 1.80 -18.71
CA ASP A 218 5.59 0.78 -17.68
C ASP A 218 5.41 -0.61 -18.31
N GLU A 219 6.37 -1.49 -18.07
CA GLU A 219 6.40 -2.84 -18.64
C GLU A 219 5.47 -3.83 -17.93
N PHE A 220 4.97 -3.46 -16.75
CA PHE A 220 4.08 -4.32 -15.96
C PHE A 220 2.60 -3.96 -16.15
N PHE A 221 2.27 -2.68 -16.27
CA PHE A 221 0.89 -2.21 -16.35
C PHE A 221 0.74 -1.23 -17.53
N PRO A 222 0.02 -1.62 -18.61
CA PRO A 222 -0.13 -0.79 -19.80
C PRO A 222 -0.85 0.53 -19.52
N VAL A 223 -0.33 1.59 -20.12
CA VAL A 223 -0.84 2.94 -19.90
C VAL A 223 -2.24 3.18 -20.48
N ASP A 224 -2.62 2.44 -21.52
CA ASP A 224 -3.97 2.50 -22.11
C ASP A 224 -5.05 1.98 -21.14
N ILE A 225 -4.74 0.92 -20.40
CA ILE A 225 -5.62 0.42 -19.33
C ILE A 225 -5.71 1.45 -18.21
N PHE A 226 -4.59 2.05 -17.82
CA PHE A 226 -4.57 3.11 -16.81
C PHE A 226 -5.46 4.29 -17.20
N TYR A 227 -5.40 4.79 -18.44
CA TYR A 227 -6.27 5.86 -18.91
C TYR A 227 -7.76 5.49 -18.81
N ARG A 228 -8.11 4.26 -19.13
CA ARG A 228 -9.49 3.78 -19.00
C ARG A 228 -9.97 3.78 -17.54
N VAL A 229 -9.16 3.26 -16.63
CA VAL A 229 -9.45 3.26 -15.19
C VAL A 229 -9.56 4.68 -14.65
N CYS A 230 -8.62 5.57 -15.01
CA CYS A 230 -8.66 6.97 -14.58
C CYS A 230 -9.93 7.70 -15.06
N ARG A 231 -10.40 7.44 -16.28
CA ARG A 231 -11.66 8.00 -16.76
C ARG A 231 -12.82 7.55 -15.89
N GLN A 232 -12.94 6.23 -15.64
CA GLN A 232 -14.02 5.67 -14.82
C GLN A 232 -14.00 6.19 -13.38
N VAL A 233 -12.82 6.31 -12.76
CA VAL A 233 -12.69 6.94 -11.43
C VAL A 233 -13.05 8.43 -11.50
N GLY A 234 -12.60 9.13 -12.55
CA GLY A 234 -12.93 10.53 -12.77
C GLY A 234 -14.44 10.78 -12.90
N ASP A 235 -15.15 9.86 -13.58
CA ASP A 235 -16.62 9.92 -13.68
C ASP A 235 -17.28 9.81 -12.29
N VAL A 236 -16.79 8.92 -11.41
CA VAL A 236 -17.29 8.82 -10.02
C VAL A 236 -17.11 10.14 -9.27
N TYR A 237 -15.92 10.77 -9.37
CA TYR A 237 -15.65 12.06 -8.71
C TYR A 237 -16.46 13.19 -9.31
N HIS A 238 -16.71 13.16 -10.62
CA HIS A 238 -17.56 14.15 -11.30
C HIS A 238 -19.02 14.04 -10.84
N GLU A 239 -19.59 12.85 -10.84
CA GLU A 239 -20.97 12.59 -10.38
C GLU A 239 -21.15 12.96 -8.90
N SER A 240 -20.10 12.77 -8.09
CA SER A 240 -20.05 13.19 -6.69
C SER A 240 -19.80 14.70 -6.51
N LYS A 241 -19.66 15.48 -7.58
CA LYS A 241 -19.39 16.93 -7.60
C LYS A 241 -18.09 17.34 -6.87
N VAL A 242 -17.09 16.48 -6.90
CA VAL A 242 -15.79 16.67 -6.23
C VAL A 242 -14.60 16.40 -7.15
N SER A 243 -14.73 16.69 -8.45
CA SER A 243 -13.68 16.45 -9.46
C SER A 243 -12.33 17.06 -9.10
N VAL A 244 -12.30 18.15 -8.35
CA VAL A 244 -11.09 18.82 -7.88
C VAL A 244 -10.22 17.93 -6.97
N ASN A 245 -10.83 16.93 -6.34
CA ASN A 245 -10.15 16.00 -5.44
C ASN A 245 -9.55 14.77 -6.16
N PHE A 246 -9.79 14.64 -7.48
CA PHE A 246 -9.19 13.57 -8.26
C PHE A 246 -8.11 14.10 -9.20
N LYS A 247 -6.93 13.50 -9.14
CA LYS A 247 -5.82 13.79 -10.03
C LYS A 247 -5.27 12.48 -10.62
N ALA A 248 -4.90 12.51 -11.91
CA ALA A 248 -4.21 11.41 -12.58
C ALA A 248 -3.14 11.96 -13.51
N ASP A 249 -1.93 11.40 -13.47
CA ASP A 249 -0.81 11.78 -14.33
C ASP A 249 -0.09 10.57 -14.91
N VAL A 250 0.41 10.74 -16.14
CA VAL A 250 1.31 9.80 -16.80
C VAL A 250 2.67 10.47 -16.98
N PHE A 251 3.71 9.87 -16.43
CA PHE A 251 5.09 10.37 -16.51
C PHE A 251 5.88 9.68 -17.62
N ASN A 252 6.85 10.39 -18.19
CA ASN A 252 7.84 9.78 -19.06
C ASN A 252 8.77 8.92 -18.20
N GLY A 253 8.64 7.59 -18.30
CA GLY A 253 9.45 6.65 -17.53
C GLY A 253 8.81 5.28 -17.44
N THR A 254 9.49 4.37 -16.77
CA THR A 254 9.12 2.97 -16.58
C THR A 254 8.26 2.78 -15.32
N HIS A 255 8.24 1.57 -14.79
CA HIS A 255 7.50 1.20 -13.57
C HIS A 255 8.02 1.87 -12.30
N ASP A 256 9.27 2.28 -12.27
CA ASP A 256 9.92 2.77 -11.05
C ASP A 256 9.70 4.28 -10.82
N TRP A 257 9.88 4.73 -9.58
CA TRP A 257 9.83 6.13 -9.22
C TRP A 257 11.16 6.83 -9.51
N ASP A 258 11.13 7.75 -10.44
CA ASP A 258 12.19 8.72 -10.69
C ASP A 258 12.02 10.00 -9.85
N ASP A 259 12.97 10.89 -9.96
CA ASP A 259 12.97 12.16 -9.22
C ASP A 259 11.77 13.05 -9.57
N THR A 260 11.30 13.01 -10.81
CA THR A 260 10.13 13.78 -11.27
C THR A 260 8.85 13.31 -10.59
N ARG A 261 8.65 11.99 -10.48
CA ARG A 261 7.50 11.42 -9.76
C ARG A 261 7.57 11.71 -8.27
N ILE A 262 8.75 11.51 -7.66
CA ILE A 262 8.96 11.80 -6.24
C ILE A 262 8.59 13.25 -5.94
N LEU A 263 9.11 14.20 -6.74
CA LEU A 263 8.80 15.61 -6.57
C LEU A 263 7.31 15.90 -6.77
N GLY A 264 6.68 15.36 -7.82
CA GLY A 264 5.26 15.56 -8.11
C GLY A 264 4.33 15.04 -7.00
N ILE A 265 4.63 13.85 -6.45
CA ILE A 265 3.90 13.26 -5.32
C ILE A 265 4.09 14.11 -4.07
N ALA A 266 5.32 14.51 -3.75
CA ALA A 266 5.60 15.29 -2.56
C ALA A 266 4.93 16.68 -2.61
N GLN A 267 5.00 17.37 -3.74
CA GLN A 267 4.31 18.65 -3.93
C GLN A 267 2.78 18.51 -3.79
N TYR A 268 2.21 17.39 -4.28
CA TYR A 268 0.79 17.11 -4.08
C TYR A 268 0.47 16.95 -2.59
N LEU A 269 1.24 16.13 -1.86
CA LEU A 269 1.05 15.91 -0.41
C LEU A 269 1.23 17.20 0.39
N CYS A 270 2.26 18.00 0.09
CA CYS A 270 2.48 19.27 0.77
C CYS A 270 1.27 20.21 0.62
N ARG A 271 0.66 20.27 -0.58
CA ARG A 271 -0.57 21.04 -0.80
C ARG A 271 -1.76 20.47 -0.02
N GLN A 272 -1.96 19.15 -0.02
CA GLN A 272 -3.07 18.53 0.69
C GLN A 272 -2.99 18.71 2.21
N PHE A 273 -1.78 18.76 2.74
CA PHE A 273 -1.55 18.89 4.17
C PHE A 273 -1.28 20.32 4.63
N ASP A 274 -1.24 21.27 3.68
CA ASP A 274 -0.88 22.66 3.96
C ASP A 274 0.45 22.75 4.71
N THR A 275 1.47 22.10 4.13
CA THR A 275 2.83 22.10 4.66
C THR A 275 3.79 22.75 3.68
N PHE A 276 4.89 23.24 4.21
CA PHE A 276 6.03 23.68 3.41
C PHE A 276 6.57 22.52 2.56
N CYS A 277 6.88 22.80 1.30
CA CYS A 277 7.59 21.86 0.43
C CYS A 277 9.02 22.35 0.24
N LYS A 278 9.99 21.58 0.72
CA LYS A 278 11.41 21.94 0.60
C LYS A 278 11.81 22.07 -0.88
N GLN A 279 12.69 23.04 -1.19
CA GLN A 279 13.21 23.17 -2.55
C GLN A 279 14.00 21.91 -2.94
N TRP A 280 13.73 21.40 -4.15
CA TRP A 280 14.30 20.13 -4.59
C TRP A 280 15.82 20.15 -4.69
N ASP A 281 16.39 21.23 -5.25
CA ASP A 281 17.85 21.36 -5.40
C ASP A 281 18.54 21.44 -4.03
N GLU A 282 17.94 22.15 -3.08
CA GLU A 282 18.42 22.20 -1.70
C GLU A 282 18.40 20.83 -1.02
N PHE A 283 17.31 20.07 -1.20
CA PHE A 283 17.21 18.69 -0.72
C PHE A 283 18.26 17.80 -1.38
N MET A 284 18.41 17.86 -2.72
CA MET A 284 19.37 17.04 -3.46
C MET A 284 20.82 17.32 -3.08
N GLY A 285 21.16 18.55 -2.69
CA GLY A 285 22.49 18.93 -2.16
C GLY A 285 22.72 18.55 -0.70
N SER A 286 21.70 18.10 0.04
CA SER A 286 21.86 17.78 1.47
C SER A 286 22.52 16.42 1.70
N THR A 287 23.29 16.29 2.80
CA THR A 287 23.82 14.99 3.22
C THR A 287 22.70 14.10 3.72
N ARG A 288 22.60 12.87 3.19
CA ARG A 288 21.59 11.90 3.57
C ARG A 288 22.16 10.81 4.45
N LEU A 289 21.28 10.25 5.29
CA LEU A 289 21.62 9.10 6.11
C LEU A 289 21.66 7.83 5.27
N ILE A 290 22.60 6.94 5.61
CA ILE A 290 22.56 5.55 5.13
C ILE A 290 21.52 4.83 5.98
N ALA A 291 20.44 4.39 5.35
CA ALA A 291 19.44 3.56 6.01
C ALA A 291 20.02 2.15 6.25
N SER A 292 19.65 1.55 7.36
CA SER A 292 20.10 0.21 7.76
C SER A 292 18.90 -0.60 8.27
N ASP A 293 19.12 -1.91 8.38
CA ASP A 293 18.13 -2.85 8.92
C ASP A 293 17.75 -2.53 10.36
N CYS A 294 16.54 -2.95 10.75
CA CYS A 294 16.03 -2.82 12.11
C CYS A 294 16.45 -4.00 12.99
N TYR A 295 16.81 -5.13 12.38
CA TYR A 295 17.22 -6.34 13.10
C TYR A 295 18.64 -6.74 12.71
N ASP A 296 19.50 -6.98 13.70
CA ASP A 296 20.77 -7.67 13.50
C ASP A 296 20.56 -9.17 13.34
N LYS A 297 19.59 -9.72 14.11
CA LYS A 297 19.13 -11.13 14.03
C LYS A 297 17.65 -11.18 14.32
N TRP A 298 16.92 -11.94 13.51
CA TRP A 298 15.52 -12.24 13.73
C TRP A 298 15.33 -13.17 14.94
N PRO A 299 14.25 -13.02 15.71
CA PRO A 299 13.89 -13.98 16.76
C PRO A 299 13.70 -15.39 16.18
N ILE A 300 14.19 -16.41 16.88
CA ILE A 300 14.16 -17.80 16.41
C ILE A 300 12.75 -18.36 16.20
N ASN A 301 11.76 -17.76 16.90
CA ASN A 301 10.35 -18.10 16.80
C ASN A 301 9.58 -17.24 15.79
N ALA A 302 10.27 -16.47 14.94
CA ALA A 302 9.64 -15.69 13.90
C ALA A 302 8.90 -16.58 12.91
N LEU A 303 7.65 -16.25 12.62
CA LEU A 303 6.79 -17.03 11.74
C LEU A 303 7.07 -16.72 10.26
N ASP A 304 7.00 -17.76 9.42
CA ASP A 304 6.75 -17.59 7.99
C ASP A 304 5.25 -17.32 7.73
N ILE A 305 4.91 -16.98 6.48
CA ILE A 305 3.53 -16.61 6.11
C ILE A 305 2.55 -17.78 6.26
N ASN A 306 2.98 -19.03 6.05
CA ASN A 306 2.12 -20.20 6.18
C ASN A 306 1.80 -20.46 7.66
N LYS A 307 2.80 -20.43 8.54
CA LYS A 307 2.60 -20.55 9.99
C LYS A 307 1.75 -19.41 10.54
N LEU A 308 1.91 -18.21 10.00
CA LEU A 308 1.04 -17.08 10.33
C LEU A 308 -0.40 -17.37 9.93
N ALA A 309 -0.64 -17.86 8.71
CA ALA A 309 -1.98 -18.21 8.24
C ALA A 309 -2.61 -19.33 9.07
N GLU A 310 -1.84 -20.37 9.43
CA GLU A 310 -2.30 -21.42 10.35
C GLU A 310 -2.68 -20.86 11.72
N GLN A 311 -1.88 -19.93 12.26
CA GLN A 311 -2.14 -19.30 13.56
C GLN A 311 -3.42 -18.47 13.54
N ILE A 312 -3.66 -17.70 12.48
CA ILE A 312 -4.84 -16.82 12.36
C ILE A 312 -6.11 -17.64 12.14
N SER A 313 -6.07 -18.63 11.25
CA SER A 313 -7.23 -19.43 10.85
C SER A 313 -7.55 -20.58 11.82
N GLY A 314 -6.56 -21.10 12.54
CA GLY A 314 -6.64 -22.35 13.29
C GLY A 314 -6.54 -23.61 12.43
N ASN A 315 -6.43 -23.49 11.12
CA ASN A 315 -6.34 -24.60 10.17
C ASN A 315 -4.88 -25.03 9.96
N LYS A 316 -4.68 -26.28 9.52
CA LYS A 316 -3.38 -26.80 9.14
C LYS A 316 -3.22 -26.84 7.62
N ILE A 317 -2.06 -26.40 7.14
CA ILE A 317 -1.73 -26.36 5.73
C ILE A 317 -1.20 -27.71 5.25
N LYS A 318 -1.73 -28.17 4.12
CA LYS A 318 -1.30 -29.37 3.40
C LYS A 318 -0.85 -29.04 1.96
N ALA A 319 -1.39 -27.96 1.40
CA ALA A 319 -1.14 -27.54 0.03
C ALA A 319 0.31 -27.05 -0.16
N ASN A 320 0.97 -27.58 -1.18
CA ASN A 320 2.32 -27.15 -1.60
C ASN A 320 2.31 -26.32 -2.88
N LYS A 321 1.22 -26.39 -3.66
CA LYS A 321 1.06 -25.70 -4.95
C LYS A 321 -0.32 -25.09 -5.04
N LEU A 322 -0.47 -24.00 -5.82
CA LEU A 322 -1.79 -23.38 -6.04
C LEU A 322 -2.85 -24.35 -6.57
N ARG A 323 -2.45 -25.30 -7.42
CA ARG A 323 -3.38 -26.33 -7.95
C ARG A 323 -3.92 -27.27 -6.88
N ASP A 324 -3.27 -27.37 -5.73
CA ASP A 324 -3.75 -28.19 -4.61
C ASP A 324 -4.92 -27.52 -3.89
N VAL A 325 -5.03 -26.19 -4.02
CA VAL A 325 -6.09 -25.36 -3.42
C VAL A 325 -7.18 -25.01 -4.44
N PHE A 326 -6.73 -24.62 -5.65
CA PHE A 326 -7.63 -24.22 -6.71
C PHE A 326 -7.63 -25.26 -7.83
N PRO A 327 -8.78 -25.87 -8.16
CA PRO A 327 -8.87 -26.72 -9.34
C PRO A 327 -8.51 -25.91 -10.61
N PRO A 328 -8.07 -26.55 -11.70
CA PRO A 328 -7.69 -25.86 -12.92
C PRO A 328 -8.88 -25.02 -13.40
N PHE A 329 -8.67 -23.70 -13.47
CA PHE A 329 -9.65 -22.75 -13.97
C PHE A 329 -9.72 -22.85 -15.48
N HIS A 330 -10.86 -23.25 -16.03
CA HIS A 330 -11.28 -22.82 -17.35
C HIS A 330 -11.96 -21.46 -17.19
N ILE A 331 -11.27 -20.39 -17.55
CA ILE A 331 -11.93 -19.09 -17.73
C ILE A 331 -12.81 -19.26 -18.98
N PRO A 332 -14.15 -19.19 -18.89
CA PRO A 332 -14.98 -19.18 -20.08
C PRO A 332 -14.57 -17.97 -20.92
N ILE A 333 -14.17 -18.21 -22.18
CA ILE A 333 -13.82 -17.15 -23.13
C ILE A 333 -15.14 -16.62 -23.75
N GLU A 334 -16.20 -16.54 -23.01
CA GLU A 334 -17.38 -15.82 -23.44
C GLU A 334 -17.16 -14.34 -23.14
N LYS A 335 -17.13 -13.55 -24.24
CA LYS A 335 -17.26 -12.10 -24.18
C LYS A 335 -18.63 -11.76 -23.59
N SER A 336 -18.77 -11.82 -22.28
CA SER A 336 -19.86 -11.13 -21.63
C SER A 336 -19.55 -9.64 -21.73
N GLU A 337 -20.30 -8.93 -22.56
CA GLU A 337 -20.48 -7.49 -22.43
C GLU A 337 -21.13 -7.27 -21.07
N VAL A 338 -20.34 -7.18 -20.04
CA VAL A 338 -20.81 -6.76 -18.73
C VAL A 338 -21.14 -5.28 -18.87
N ASN A 339 -22.40 -4.98 -19.04
CA ASN A 339 -22.93 -3.63 -18.97
C ASN A 339 -22.74 -3.12 -17.53
N TYR A 340 -21.58 -2.50 -17.27
CA TYR A 340 -21.29 -1.84 -15.99
C TYR A 340 -22.16 -0.57 -15.87
N ARG A 341 -23.37 -0.70 -15.36
CA ARG A 341 -24.09 0.44 -14.80
C ARG A 341 -23.41 0.79 -13.46
N LEU A 342 -23.06 2.05 -13.30
CA LEU A 342 -22.71 2.61 -11.98
C LEU A 342 -23.78 2.16 -10.98
N PRO A 343 -23.40 1.52 -9.85
CA PRO A 343 -24.39 1.22 -8.84
C PRO A 343 -24.98 2.55 -8.35
N ARG A 344 -26.23 2.78 -8.66
CA ARG A 344 -27.05 3.79 -7.99
C ARG A 344 -27.46 3.20 -6.64
N GLY A 345 -26.58 3.22 -5.68
CA GLY A 345 -26.86 2.64 -4.38
C GLY A 345 -25.63 2.62 -3.49
N ASP A 346 -25.89 2.60 -2.24
CA ASP A 346 -24.99 2.65 -1.11
C ASP A 346 -23.72 1.83 -1.33
N CYS A 347 -22.55 2.46 -1.24
CA CYS A 347 -21.25 1.79 -1.29
C CYS A 347 -21.13 0.66 -0.24
N GLY A 348 -22.01 0.60 0.74
CA GLY A 348 -22.06 -0.39 1.81
C GLY A 348 -22.20 -1.85 1.30
N GLU A 349 -22.95 -2.11 0.23
CA GLU A 349 -23.06 -3.47 -0.33
C GLU A 349 -21.77 -3.92 -1.02
N ILE A 350 -21.08 -3.00 -1.72
CA ILE A 350 -19.78 -3.27 -2.34
C ILE A 350 -18.76 -3.53 -1.24
N PHE A 351 -18.79 -2.77 -0.14
CA PHE A 351 -17.97 -2.96 1.03
C PHE A 351 -18.18 -4.33 1.69
N ALA A 352 -19.41 -4.73 1.92
CA ALA A 352 -19.73 -6.02 2.55
C ALA A 352 -19.25 -7.20 1.69
N GLN A 353 -19.45 -7.13 0.37
CA GLN A 353 -18.97 -8.16 -0.56
C GLN A 353 -17.45 -8.19 -0.60
N PHE A 354 -16.79 -7.02 -0.58
CA PHE A 354 -15.33 -6.92 -0.65
C PHE A 354 -14.66 -7.41 0.63
N ASN A 355 -15.20 -7.10 1.79
CA ASN A 355 -14.73 -7.62 3.08
C ASN A 355 -14.85 -9.14 3.14
N ALA A 356 -15.95 -9.69 2.65
CA ALA A 356 -16.13 -11.14 2.54
C ALA A 356 -15.09 -11.81 1.60
N PHE A 357 -14.63 -11.11 0.55
CA PHE A 357 -13.58 -11.60 -0.35
C PHE A 357 -12.17 -11.53 0.25
N LEU A 358 -11.91 -10.56 1.12
CA LEU A 358 -10.64 -10.44 1.81
C LEU A 358 -10.53 -11.34 3.03
N GLY A 359 -11.63 -11.99 3.44
CA GLY A 359 -11.70 -12.79 4.66
C GLY A 359 -11.68 -11.93 5.92
N LEU A 360 -12.18 -10.69 5.84
CA LEU A 360 -12.28 -9.73 6.95
C LEU A 360 -13.65 -9.74 7.61
#